data_d8d56f79dfcdcccdc746fe5df7d5f35d
#
_entry.id   d8d56f79dfcdcccdc746fe5df7d5f35d
#
_cell.length_a   1.000
_cell.length_b   1.000
_cell.length_c   1.000
_cell.angle_alpha   90.00
_cell.angle_beta   90.00
_cell.angle_gamma   90.00
#
_symmetry.space_group_name_H-M   'P 1'
#
loop_
_entity.id
_entity.type
_entity.pdbx_description
1 polymer ?
#
loop_
_entity_poly.entity_id
_entity_poly.type
_entity_poly.pdbx_seq_one_letter_code
_entity_poly.pdbx_strand_id
1 'polypeptide(L)'
;MNRAGEKHTVLIVDDAPTNIQALANLLKEEYRILVASSGEKALRIARGDSPPDLILLDVQMPGMDGYEVCRHLKSESPANRIPVIFVTAKSGAENEELGFNLGAVDYISKPFHSAVVRARVRNQMNLKIRTDMLEELSLVDGLTGIFNRRYFDEHFEEEKKRALRNGQPFSMIMMDIDNFKAYNDNYGHGAGDECLQHVARALKDALPRSGDFVARYGGEEFVALLPGTESEGAMTAAEKLRIAVESLEIPHEYSPTAGVITLSLGVASPDPESFSESLDSMLKRADQALYISKREGRNRSTFLGSYEDPSAGAASEEVFSPSSE
;
A
#
# COMPACT_ATOMS: atom_id res chain seq x y z
N MET A 1 -3.92 -8.19 7.88
CA MET A 1 -4.01 -9.06 9.11
C MET A 1 -5.20 -10.02 8.95
N ASN A 2 -4.95 -11.29 8.57
CA ASN A 2 -5.98 -12.32 8.71
C ASN A 2 -6.21 -12.57 10.19
N ARG A 3 -7.43 -12.30 10.68
CA ARG A 3 -7.81 -12.61 12.06
C ARG A 3 -7.66 -14.12 12.27
N ALA A 4 -6.99 -14.53 13.33
CA ALA A 4 -6.82 -15.95 13.68
C ALA A 4 -8.19 -16.64 13.65
N GLY A 5 -8.43 -17.51 12.63
CA GLY A 5 -9.66 -18.26 12.44
C GLY A 5 -10.40 -18.05 11.12
N GLU A 6 -10.04 -17.09 10.27
CA GLU A 6 -10.65 -16.90 8.94
C GLU A 6 -9.98 -17.80 7.89
N LYS A 7 -10.81 -18.48 7.08
CA LYS A 7 -10.32 -19.30 5.97
C LYS A 7 -9.69 -18.44 4.89
N HIS A 8 -8.54 -18.85 4.36
CA HIS A 8 -7.95 -18.25 3.17
C HIS A 8 -8.89 -18.35 1.97
N THR A 9 -8.80 -17.37 1.07
CA THR A 9 -9.73 -17.20 -0.05
C THR A 9 -9.12 -17.66 -1.36
N VAL A 10 -9.79 -18.58 -2.05
CA VAL A 10 -9.42 -19.04 -3.40
C VAL A 10 -10.45 -18.52 -4.39
N LEU A 11 -10.00 -17.80 -5.42
CA LEU A 11 -10.82 -17.39 -6.56
C LEU A 11 -10.73 -18.45 -7.66
N ILE A 12 -11.89 -18.97 -8.09
CA ILE A 12 -12.00 -19.90 -9.21
C ILE A 12 -12.55 -19.13 -10.41
N VAL A 13 -11.82 -19.18 -11.51
CA VAL A 13 -12.14 -18.47 -12.76
C VAL A 13 -12.27 -19.50 -13.90
N ASP A 14 -13.47 -19.69 -14.41
CA ASP A 14 -13.79 -20.63 -15.51
C ASP A 14 -15.14 -20.21 -16.11
N ASP A 15 -15.32 -20.28 -17.42
CA ASP A 15 -16.57 -19.93 -18.08
C ASP A 15 -17.64 -21.03 -17.96
N ALA A 16 -17.20 -22.28 -17.68
CA ALA A 16 -18.08 -23.42 -17.49
C ALA A 16 -18.54 -23.58 -16.02
N PRO A 17 -19.85 -23.41 -15.69
CA PRO A 17 -20.34 -23.55 -14.33
C PRO A 17 -20.06 -24.93 -13.70
N THR A 18 -19.98 -25.97 -14.52
CA THR A 18 -19.66 -27.34 -14.07
C THR A 18 -18.25 -27.47 -13.51
N ASN A 19 -17.27 -26.80 -14.12
CA ASN A 19 -15.90 -26.77 -13.64
C ASN A 19 -15.79 -25.98 -12.34
N ILE A 20 -16.43 -24.80 -12.27
CA ILE A 20 -16.53 -23.99 -11.05
C ILE A 20 -17.08 -24.82 -9.90
N GLN A 21 -18.22 -25.49 -10.14
CA GLN A 21 -18.89 -26.28 -9.09
C GLN A 21 -18.02 -27.46 -8.63
N ALA A 22 -17.33 -28.13 -9.57
CA ALA A 22 -16.46 -29.24 -9.25
C ALA A 22 -15.28 -28.79 -8.38
N LEU A 23 -14.57 -27.71 -8.78
CA LEU A 23 -13.44 -27.15 -8.03
C LEU A 23 -13.89 -26.58 -6.68
N ALA A 24 -15.02 -25.85 -6.64
CA ALA A 24 -15.57 -25.32 -5.40
C ALA A 24 -15.92 -26.42 -4.39
N ASN A 25 -16.53 -27.52 -4.83
CA ASN A 25 -16.85 -28.66 -3.97
C ASN A 25 -15.59 -29.35 -3.41
N LEU A 26 -14.48 -29.33 -4.15
CA LEU A 26 -13.22 -29.91 -3.69
C LEU A 26 -12.54 -29.06 -2.60
N LEU A 27 -12.74 -27.74 -2.61
CA LEU A 27 -11.93 -26.78 -1.84
C LEU A 27 -12.70 -26.09 -0.69
N LYS A 28 -14.04 -26.05 -0.73
CA LYS A 28 -14.89 -25.30 0.22
C LYS A 28 -14.74 -25.68 1.69
N GLU A 29 -14.30 -26.89 1.98
CA GLU A 29 -14.07 -27.32 3.36
C GLU A 29 -12.86 -26.62 3.98
N GLU A 30 -11.79 -26.40 3.18
CA GLU A 30 -10.53 -25.83 3.64
C GLU A 30 -10.44 -24.31 3.38
N TYR A 31 -11.10 -23.80 2.31
CA TYR A 31 -10.96 -22.44 1.83
C TYR A 31 -12.32 -21.72 1.67
N ARG A 32 -12.29 -20.37 1.77
CA ARG A 32 -13.38 -19.53 1.29
C ARG A 32 -13.31 -19.45 -0.24
N ILE A 33 -14.41 -19.69 -0.92
CA ILE A 33 -14.44 -19.73 -2.39
C ILE A 33 -15.11 -18.47 -2.95
N LEU A 34 -14.39 -17.77 -3.82
CA LEU A 34 -14.94 -16.77 -4.74
C LEU A 34 -14.97 -17.34 -6.15
N VAL A 35 -15.89 -16.85 -6.98
CA VAL A 35 -16.05 -17.34 -8.35
C VAL A 35 -16.17 -16.20 -9.35
N ALA A 36 -15.55 -16.37 -10.51
CA ALA A 36 -15.68 -15.50 -11.66
C ALA A 36 -15.91 -16.33 -12.92
N SER A 37 -16.86 -15.91 -13.76
CA SER A 37 -17.20 -16.58 -15.04
C SER A 37 -16.59 -15.88 -16.24
N SER A 38 -15.70 -14.89 -16.06
CA SER A 38 -14.98 -14.20 -17.10
C SER A 38 -13.70 -13.55 -16.57
N GLY A 39 -12.76 -13.22 -17.47
CA GLY A 39 -11.51 -12.55 -17.12
C GLY A 39 -11.72 -11.17 -16.48
N GLU A 40 -12.64 -10.36 -17.01
CA GLU A 40 -12.92 -9.02 -16.48
C GLU A 40 -13.47 -9.08 -15.06
N LYS A 41 -14.31 -10.09 -14.76
CA LYS A 41 -14.82 -10.30 -13.41
C LYS A 41 -13.72 -10.74 -12.46
N ALA A 42 -12.80 -11.59 -12.92
CA ALA A 42 -11.65 -12.01 -12.13
C ALA A 42 -10.74 -10.83 -11.77
N LEU A 43 -10.39 -9.97 -12.73
CA LEU A 43 -9.60 -8.77 -12.48
C LEU A 43 -10.27 -7.81 -11.49
N ARG A 44 -11.60 -7.62 -11.61
CA ARG A 44 -12.36 -6.77 -10.68
C ARG A 44 -12.31 -7.30 -9.25
N ILE A 45 -12.43 -8.62 -9.06
CA ILE A 45 -12.34 -9.24 -7.73
C ILE A 45 -10.92 -9.13 -7.18
N ALA A 46 -9.89 -9.38 -8.01
CA ALA A 46 -8.50 -9.32 -7.60
C ALA A 46 -8.02 -7.90 -7.21
N ARG A 47 -8.67 -6.86 -7.77
CA ARG A 47 -8.38 -5.44 -7.48
C ARG A 47 -9.27 -4.83 -6.39
N GLY A 48 -10.22 -5.60 -5.85
CA GLY A 48 -11.14 -5.12 -4.82
C GLY A 48 -10.50 -5.03 -3.44
N ASP A 49 -11.25 -4.51 -2.46
CA ASP A 49 -10.80 -4.29 -1.07
C ASP A 49 -10.42 -5.59 -0.32
N SER A 50 -10.86 -6.74 -0.82
CA SER A 50 -10.57 -8.06 -0.24
C SER A 50 -10.12 -9.02 -1.34
N PRO A 51 -8.88 -8.89 -1.84
CA PRO A 51 -8.36 -9.74 -2.90
C PRO A 51 -8.22 -11.20 -2.44
N PRO A 52 -8.26 -12.18 -3.38
CA PRO A 52 -8.07 -13.58 -3.03
C PRO A 52 -6.59 -13.87 -2.70
N ASP A 53 -6.37 -14.90 -1.88
CA ASP A 53 -5.02 -15.40 -1.55
C ASP A 53 -4.41 -16.26 -2.67
N LEU A 54 -5.25 -16.85 -3.55
CA LEU A 54 -4.84 -17.68 -4.68
C LEU A 54 -5.91 -17.68 -5.77
N ILE A 55 -5.49 -17.75 -7.03
CA ILE A 55 -6.38 -17.83 -8.21
C ILE A 55 -6.19 -19.15 -8.94
N LEU A 56 -7.27 -19.91 -9.14
CA LEU A 56 -7.37 -20.98 -10.13
C LEU A 56 -7.97 -20.39 -11.40
N LEU A 57 -7.26 -20.42 -12.51
CA LEU A 57 -7.61 -19.67 -13.72
C LEU A 57 -7.66 -20.59 -14.93
N ASP A 58 -8.84 -20.71 -15.54
CA ASP A 58 -8.92 -21.37 -16.84
C ASP A 58 -8.22 -20.53 -17.90
N VAL A 59 -7.49 -21.21 -18.78
CA VAL A 59 -6.84 -20.58 -19.94
C VAL A 59 -7.85 -20.26 -21.04
N GLN A 60 -8.80 -21.17 -21.28
CA GLN A 60 -9.73 -21.07 -22.41
C GLN A 60 -11.05 -20.46 -21.96
N MET A 61 -11.20 -19.15 -22.09
CA MET A 61 -12.43 -18.42 -21.81
C MET A 61 -12.80 -17.51 -22.98
N PRO A 62 -14.12 -17.27 -23.22
CA PRO A 62 -14.57 -16.29 -24.20
C PRO A 62 -14.16 -14.86 -23.82
N GLY A 63 -13.80 -14.05 -24.81
CA GLY A 63 -13.34 -12.68 -24.60
C GLY A 63 -11.89 -12.64 -24.14
N MET A 64 -11.65 -12.23 -22.90
CA MET A 64 -10.32 -12.19 -22.29
C MET A 64 -9.91 -13.59 -21.83
N ASP A 65 -8.88 -14.15 -22.43
CA ASP A 65 -8.36 -15.47 -22.07
C ASP A 65 -7.55 -15.45 -20.76
N GLY A 66 -7.25 -16.64 -20.23
CA GLY A 66 -6.51 -16.76 -18.96
C GLY A 66 -5.09 -16.21 -19.00
N TYR A 67 -4.43 -16.24 -20.15
CA TYR A 67 -3.09 -15.67 -20.30
C TYR A 67 -3.12 -14.15 -20.25
N GLU A 68 -4.12 -13.52 -20.86
CA GLU A 68 -4.34 -12.07 -20.78
C GLU A 68 -4.67 -11.63 -19.34
N VAL A 69 -5.55 -12.37 -18.64
CA VAL A 69 -5.85 -12.13 -17.22
C VAL A 69 -4.58 -12.20 -16.38
N CYS A 70 -3.76 -13.24 -16.56
CA CYS A 70 -2.51 -13.41 -15.81
C CYS A 70 -1.54 -12.26 -16.06
N ARG A 71 -1.39 -11.83 -17.32
CA ARG A 71 -0.54 -10.69 -17.68
C ARG A 71 -0.98 -9.41 -16.97
N HIS A 72 -2.29 -9.11 -16.99
CA HIS A 72 -2.83 -7.95 -16.27
C HIS A 72 -2.62 -8.04 -14.75
N LEU A 73 -2.84 -9.20 -14.14
CA LEU A 73 -2.59 -9.40 -12.71
C LEU A 73 -1.12 -9.18 -12.35
N LYS A 74 -0.19 -9.65 -13.19
CA LYS A 74 1.24 -9.59 -12.90
C LYS A 74 1.87 -8.23 -13.22
N SER A 75 1.20 -7.39 -14.02
CA SER A 75 1.65 -6.02 -14.29
C SER A 75 1.22 -4.97 -13.27
N GLU A 76 0.34 -5.30 -12.31
CA GLU A 76 -0.26 -4.33 -11.40
C GLU A 76 -0.06 -4.71 -9.92
N SER A 77 0.45 -3.80 -9.11
CA SER A 77 0.52 -3.96 -7.65
C SER A 77 -0.82 -3.54 -7.02
N PRO A 78 -1.33 -4.22 -5.99
CA PRO A 78 -0.77 -5.38 -5.28
C PRO A 78 -1.16 -6.74 -5.89
N ALA A 79 -1.94 -6.79 -6.97
CA ALA A 79 -2.47 -8.03 -7.56
C ALA A 79 -1.36 -8.97 -8.10
N ASN A 80 -0.17 -8.44 -8.42
CA ASN A 80 0.99 -9.21 -8.89
C ASN A 80 1.48 -10.25 -7.86
N ARG A 81 1.20 -10.05 -6.56
CA ARG A 81 1.57 -10.97 -5.48
C ARG A 81 0.65 -12.17 -5.33
N ILE A 82 -0.51 -12.17 -6.00
CA ILE A 82 -1.47 -13.28 -5.93
C ILE A 82 -0.94 -14.44 -6.78
N PRO A 83 -0.69 -15.64 -6.20
CA PRO A 83 -0.32 -16.81 -6.97
C PRO A 83 -1.45 -17.25 -7.91
N VAL A 84 -1.10 -17.50 -9.17
CA VAL A 84 -2.02 -17.97 -10.21
C VAL A 84 -1.65 -19.40 -10.59
N ILE A 85 -2.59 -20.33 -10.50
CA ILE A 85 -2.50 -21.70 -11.00
C ILE A 85 -3.42 -21.80 -12.22
N PHE A 86 -2.87 -22.13 -13.38
CA PHE A 86 -3.70 -22.39 -14.54
C PHE A 86 -4.40 -23.75 -14.45
N VAL A 87 -5.68 -23.79 -14.87
CA VAL A 87 -6.47 -25.02 -15.00
C VAL A 87 -6.87 -25.15 -16.45
N THR A 88 -6.22 -26.03 -17.23
CA THR A 88 -6.35 -26.03 -18.70
C THR A 88 -6.49 -27.42 -19.29
N ALA A 89 -7.22 -27.53 -20.40
CA ALA A 89 -7.25 -28.72 -21.26
C ALA A 89 -6.03 -28.82 -22.20
N LYS A 90 -5.30 -27.71 -22.39
CA LYS A 90 -4.08 -27.71 -23.22
C LYS A 90 -2.91 -28.21 -22.37
N SER A 91 -2.57 -29.48 -22.57
CA SER A 91 -1.34 -30.11 -22.08
C SER A 91 -0.26 -30.06 -23.16
N GLY A 92 0.91 -29.49 -22.84
CA GLY A 92 2.06 -29.44 -23.72
C GLY A 92 3.12 -28.51 -23.18
N ALA A 93 4.39 -28.87 -23.30
CA ALA A 93 5.52 -28.14 -22.74
C ALA A 93 5.55 -26.66 -23.16
N GLU A 94 5.18 -26.34 -24.39
CA GLU A 94 5.14 -24.96 -24.91
C GLU A 94 4.09 -24.08 -24.19
N ASN A 95 2.92 -24.65 -23.86
CA ASN A 95 1.87 -23.92 -23.17
C ASN A 95 2.21 -23.71 -21.68
N GLU A 96 2.86 -24.69 -21.07
CA GLU A 96 3.34 -24.58 -19.66
C GLU A 96 4.46 -23.54 -19.57
N GLU A 97 5.43 -23.56 -20.49
CA GLU A 97 6.50 -22.57 -20.55
C GLU A 97 5.96 -21.15 -20.72
N LEU A 98 5.00 -20.94 -21.63
CA LEU A 98 4.35 -19.64 -21.82
C LEU A 98 3.72 -19.12 -20.51
N GLY A 99 3.01 -19.97 -19.80
CA GLY A 99 2.35 -19.55 -18.58
C GLY A 99 3.31 -19.26 -17.43
N PHE A 100 4.39 -20.02 -17.28
CA PHE A 100 5.43 -19.71 -16.31
C PHE A 100 6.11 -18.38 -16.64
N ASN A 101 6.38 -18.10 -17.92
CA ASN A 101 6.92 -16.82 -18.38
C ASN A 101 5.97 -15.65 -18.13
N LEU A 102 4.65 -15.89 -18.06
CA LEU A 102 3.64 -14.89 -17.65
C LEU A 102 3.51 -14.75 -16.13
N GLY A 103 4.27 -15.51 -15.34
CA GLY A 103 4.29 -15.41 -13.87
C GLY A 103 3.28 -16.32 -13.16
N ALA A 104 2.71 -17.32 -13.82
CA ALA A 104 1.96 -18.36 -13.13
C ALA A 104 2.90 -19.24 -12.27
N VAL A 105 2.38 -19.75 -11.16
CA VAL A 105 3.18 -20.55 -10.21
C VAL A 105 3.00 -22.05 -10.40
N ASP A 106 1.95 -22.49 -11.07
CA ASP A 106 1.68 -23.92 -11.32
C ASP A 106 0.61 -24.13 -12.39
N TYR A 107 0.39 -25.42 -12.78
CA TYR A 107 -0.57 -25.88 -13.78
C TYR A 107 -1.37 -27.09 -13.29
N ILE A 108 -2.65 -27.16 -13.67
CA ILE A 108 -3.53 -28.30 -13.46
C ILE A 108 -4.18 -28.66 -14.79
N SER A 109 -3.91 -29.86 -15.30
CA SER A 109 -4.52 -30.34 -16.56
C SER A 109 -5.94 -30.84 -16.33
N LYS A 110 -6.85 -30.54 -17.27
CA LYS A 110 -8.20 -31.15 -17.35
C LYS A 110 -8.12 -32.45 -18.16
N PRO A 111 -8.81 -33.55 -17.75
CA PRO A 111 -9.61 -33.69 -16.53
C PRO A 111 -8.75 -33.74 -15.28
N PHE A 112 -9.11 -32.97 -14.26
CA PHE A 112 -8.33 -32.87 -13.05
C PHE A 112 -8.70 -33.95 -12.01
N HIS A 113 -7.68 -34.49 -11.34
CA HIS A 113 -7.84 -35.38 -10.22
C HIS A 113 -7.93 -34.60 -8.91
N SER A 114 -8.93 -34.90 -8.08
CA SER A 114 -9.19 -34.18 -6.82
C SER A 114 -7.99 -34.11 -5.87
N ALA A 115 -7.22 -35.20 -5.77
CA ALA A 115 -6.01 -35.24 -4.95
C ALA A 115 -4.92 -34.29 -5.45
N VAL A 116 -4.75 -34.17 -6.78
CA VAL A 116 -3.76 -33.28 -7.41
C VAL A 116 -4.15 -31.82 -7.19
N VAL A 117 -5.43 -31.47 -7.42
CA VAL A 117 -5.93 -30.11 -7.19
C VAL A 117 -5.67 -29.67 -5.75
N ARG A 118 -6.10 -30.50 -4.77
CA ARG A 118 -5.89 -30.17 -3.33
C ARG A 118 -4.40 -30.04 -2.99
N ALA A 119 -3.56 -30.93 -3.49
CA ALA A 119 -2.12 -30.90 -3.20
C ALA A 119 -1.47 -29.60 -3.75
N ARG A 120 -1.76 -29.22 -5.00
CA ARG A 120 -1.20 -28.02 -5.64
C ARG A 120 -1.69 -26.74 -4.95
N VAL A 121 -2.99 -26.62 -4.72
CA VAL A 121 -3.56 -25.46 -4.01
C VAL A 121 -2.97 -25.32 -2.62
N ARG A 122 -2.90 -26.41 -1.84
CA ARG A 122 -2.33 -26.39 -0.50
C ARG A 122 -0.85 -25.99 -0.51
N ASN A 123 -0.07 -26.52 -1.46
CA ASN A 123 1.36 -26.21 -1.55
C ASN A 123 1.58 -24.73 -1.87
N GLN A 124 0.86 -24.16 -2.84
CA GLN A 124 0.98 -22.75 -3.20
C GLN A 124 0.42 -21.83 -2.11
N MET A 125 -0.66 -22.21 -1.45
CA MET A 125 -1.20 -21.47 -0.31
C MET A 125 -0.20 -21.44 0.86
N ASN A 126 0.41 -22.58 1.20
CA ASN A 126 1.43 -22.64 2.26
C ASN A 126 2.66 -21.78 1.90
N LEU A 127 3.06 -21.76 0.63
CA LEU A 127 4.18 -20.92 0.18
C LEU A 127 3.82 -19.44 0.33
N LYS A 128 2.62 -19.04 -0.12
CA LYS A 128 2.11 -17.67 0.04
C LYS A 128 2.07 -17.26 1.52
N ILE A 129 1.50 -18.08 2.40
CA ILE A 129 1.43 -17.81 3.84
C ILE A 129 2.83 -17.63 4.44
N ARG A 130 3.79 -18.49 4.09
CA ARG A 130 5.17 -18.37 4.59
C ARG A 130 5.86 -17.12 4.08
N THR A 131 5.67 -16.77 2.82
CA THR A 131 6.22 -15.54 2.24
C THR A 131 5.64 -14.32 2.94
N ASP A 132 4.32 -14.27 3.14
CA ASP A 132 3.66 -13.17 3.86
C ASP A 132 4.16 -13.07 5.31
N MET A 133 4.33 -14.20 6.02
CA MET A 133 4.90 -14.20 7.37
C MET A 133 6.35 -13.69 7.41
N LEU A 134 7.16 -14.05 6.42
CA LEU A 134 8.54 -13.55 6.34
C LEU A 134 8.57 -12.03 6.04
N GLU A 135 7.69 -11.56 5.16
CA GLU A 135 7.49 -10.13 4.92
C GLU A 135 6.99 -9.41 6.18
N GLU A 136 6.07 -10.02 6.94
CA GLU A 136 5.60 -9.49 8.23
C GLU A 136 6.70 -9.47 9.30
N LEU A 137 7.65 -10.38 9.28
CA LEU A 137 8.79 -10.39 10.19
C LEU A 137 9.90 -9.41 9.77
N SER A 138 9.94 -9.01 8.51
CA SER A 138 10.87 -8.00 8.04
C SER A 138 10.45 -6.61 8.53
N LEU A 139 11.36 -5.86 9.12
CA LEU A 139 11.16 -4.46 9.52
C LEU A 139 11.61 -3.48 8.41
N VAL A 140 12.04 -4.01 7.28
CA VAL A 140 12.58 -3.26 6.14
C VAL A 140 11.70 -3.51 4.92
N ASP A 141 11.44 -2.46 4.15
CA ASP A 141 10.75 -2.54 2.86
C ASP A 141 11.67 -3.16 1.81
N GLY A 142 11.21 -4.23 1.17
CA GLY A 142 12.02 -5.03 0.25
C GLY A 142 12.44 -4.31 -1.04
N LEU A 143 11.70 -3.26 -1.47
CA LEU A 143 12.05 -2.47 -2.66
C LEU A 143 13.05 -1.38 -2.32
N THR A 144 12.77 -0.59 -1.29
CA THR A 144 13.49 0.65 -1.00
C THR A 144 14.64 0.49 -0.01
N GLY A 145 14.66 -0.59 0.78
CA GLY A 145 15.69 -0.85 1.78
C GLY A 145 15.67 0.07 3.00
N ILE A 146 14.67 0.94 3.14
CA ILE A 146 14.38 1.69 4.37
C ILE A 146 13.38 0.90 5.24
N PHE A 147 13.05 1.40 6.42
CA PHE A 147 12.04 0.77 7.26
C PHE A 147 10.67 0.70 6.57
N ASN A 148 9.85 -0.29 6.95
CA ASN A 148 8.49 -0.43 6.48
C ASN A 148 7.48 0.17 7.48
N ARG A 149 6.19 0.18 7.09
CA ARG A 149 5.08 0.64 7.93
C ARG A 149 5.05 -0.02 9.31
N ARG A 150 5.32 -1.34 9.38
CA ARG A 150 5.29 -2.06 10.64
C ARG A 150 6.33 -1.53 11.62
N TYR A 151 7.56 -1.29 11.16
CA TYR A 151 8.60 -0.67 11.98
C TYR A 151 8.14 0.69 12.51
N PHE A 152 7.51 1.50 11.65
CA PHE A 152 6.98 2.80 12.05
C PHE A 152 5.89 2.66 13.13
N ASP A 153 4.89 1.78 12.95
CA ASP A 153 3.78 1.59 13.89
C ASP A 153 4.30 1.13 15.27
N GLU A 154 5.25 0.21 15.31
CA GLU A 154 5.88 -0.28 16.55
C GLU A 154 6.66 0.83 17.28
N HIS A 155 7.48 1.59 16.56
CA HIS A 155 8.33 2.64 17.14
C HIS A 155 7.54 3.89 17.52
N PHE A 156 6.45 4.20 16.85
CA PHE A 156 5.53 5.26 17.25
C PHE A 156 4.99 5.02 18.67
N GLU A 157 4.53 3.81 18.96
CA GLU A 157 4.01 3.47 20.30
C GLU A 157 5.11 3.52 21.38
N GLU A 158 6.34 3.16 21.04
CA GLU A 158 7.48 3.29 21.95
C GLU A 158 7.81 4.76 22.23
N GLU A 159 7.84 5.60 21.19
CA GLU A 159 8.17 7.01 21.32
C GLU A 159 7.08 7.78 22.08
N LYS A 160 5.81 7.48 21.83
CA LYS A 160 4.68 8.00 22.59
C LYS A 160 4.81 7.68 24.09
N LYS A 161 5.15 6.43 24.44
CA LYS A 161 5.40 6.04 25.85
C LYS A 161 6.59 6.79 26.44
N ARG A 162 7.62 7.08 25.64
CA ARG A 162 8.78 7.87 26.07
C ARG A 162 8.40 9.33 26.31
N ALA A 163 7.65 9.92 25.37
CA ALA A 163 7.15 11.29 25.49
C ALA A 163 6.29 11.48 26.75
N LEU A 164 5.35 10.58 27.00
CA LEU A 164 4.51 10.58 28.21
C LEU A 164 5.33 10.50 29.51
N ARG A 165 6.41 9.71 29.53
CA ARG A 165 7.24 9.55 30.73
C ARG A 165 8.19 10.73 30.98
N ASN A 166 8.76 11.28 29.90
CA ASN A 166 9.87 12.22 29.98
C ASN A 166 9.46 13.66 29.65
N GLY A 167 8.21 13.89 29.20
CA GLY A 167 7.75 15.20 28.72
C GLY A 167 8.50 15.69 27.48
N GLN A 168 9.03 14.77 26.67
CA GLN A 168 9.75 15.13 25.45
C GLN A 168 8.81 15.14 24.25
N PRO A 169 8.85 16.18 23.41
CA PRO A 169 8.02 16.23 22.21
C PRO A 169 8.46 15.17 21.20
N PHE A 170 7.56 14.85 20.28
CA PHE A 170 7.89 14.13 19.06
C PHE A 170 6.97 14.59 17.93
N SER A 171 7.37 14.37 16.69
CA SER A 171 6.58 14.76 15.53
C SER A 171 6.61 13.68 14.48
N MET A 172 5.62 13.69 13.59
CA MET A 172 5.57 12.83 12.42
C MET A 172 5.35 13.65 11.14
N ILE A 173 5.87 13.13 10.03
CA ILE A 173 5.71 13.73 8.71
C ILE A 173 5.19 12.66 7.76
N MET A 174 3.98 12.84 7.21
CA MET A 174 3.47 12.01 6.11
C MET A 174 3.88 12.66 4.79
N MET A 175 4.31 11.84 3.83
CA MET A 175 4.88 12.30 2.57
C MET A 175 4.34 11.46 1.42
N ASP A 176 4.16 12.10 0.26
CA ASP A 176 3.68 11.41 -0.95
C ASP A 176 4.35 12.03 -2.18
N ILE A 177 4.79 11.18 -3.11
CA ILE A 177 5.43 11.62 -4.35
C ILE A 177 4.37 12.22 -5.27
N ASP A 178 4.55 13.48 -5.65
CA ASP A 178 3.61 14.21 -6.47
C ASP A 178 3.47 13.59 -7.87
N ASN A 179 2.22 13.34 -8.27
CA ASN A 179 1.86 12.82 -9.58
C ASN A 179 2.53 11.48 -9.95
N PHE A 180 2.87 10.63 -8.97
CA PHE A 180 3.61 9.38 -9.19
C PHE A 180 2.87 8.39 -10.10
N LYS A 181 1.53 8.37 -10.05
CA LYS A 181 0.74 7.59 -11.00
C LYS A 181 1.02 8.00 -12.45
N ALA A 182 1.04 9.29 -12.75
CA ALA A 182 1.37 9.78 -14.09
C ALA A 182 2.82 9.44 -14.50
N TYR A 183 3.74 9.41 -13.53
CA TYR A 183 5.10 8.93 -13.74
C TYR A 183 5.11 7.47 -14.20
N ASN A 184 4.47 6.59 -13.44
CA ASN A 184 4.37 5.16 -13.77
C ASN A 184 3.68 4.91 -15.11
N ASP A 185 2.59 5.62 -15.39
CA ASP A 185 1.81 5.46 -16.63
C ASP A 185 2.65 5.84 -17.89
N ASN A 186 3.62 6.76 -17.77
CA ASN A 186 4.42 7.24 -18.89
C ASN A 186 5.83 6.64 -18.98
N TYR A 187 6.48 6.36 -17.84
CA TYR A 187 7.84 5.82 -17.81
C TYR A 187 7.91 4.32 -17.49
N GLY A 188 6.78 3.73 -17.09
CA GLY A 188 6.66 2.32 -16.71
C GLY A 188 7.02 2.04 -15.24
N HIS A 189 6.53 0.91 -14.72
CA HIS A 189 6.70 0.54 -13.30
C HIS A 189 8.16 0.31 -12.90
N GLY A 190 9.02 -0.16 -13.83
CA GLY A 190 10.45 -0.31 -13.54
C GLY A 190 11.14 1.02 -13.20
N ALA A 191 10.85 2.08 -13.98
CA ALA A 191 11.32 3.42 -13.69
C ALA A 191 10.73 3.97 -12.38
N GLY A 192 9.45 3.63 -12.09
CA GLY A 192 8.82 3.96 -10.82
C GLY A 192 9.51 3.30 -9.62
N ASP A 193 9.89 2.05 -9.74
CA ASP A 193 10.62 1.32 -8.69
C ASP A 193 12.00 1.95 -8.44
N GLU A 194 12.74 2.31 -9.49
CA GLU A 194 14.01 3.04 -9.37
C GLU A 194 13.83 4.42 -8.73
N CYS A 195 12.79 5.14 -9.13
CA CYS A 195 12.42 6.43 -8.52
C CYS A 195 12.17 6.29 -7.02
N LEU A 196 11.37 5.31 -6.60
CA LEU A 196 11.10 5.02 -5.18
C LEU A 196 12.38 4.72 -4.39
N GLN A 197 13.33 3.97 -4.97
CA GLN A 197 14.62 3.68 -4.34
C GLN A 197 15.47 4.94 -4.16
N HIS A 198 15.52 5.80 -5.17
CA HIS A 198 16.29 7.06 -5.09
C HIS A 198 15.68 8.01 -4.07
N VAL A 199 14.35 8.19 -4.09
CA VAL A 199 13.61 9.00 -3.11
C VAL A 199 13.84 8.48 -1.69
N ALA A 200 13.66 7.18 -1.45
CA ALA A 200 13.87 6.58 -0.14
C ALA A 200 15.29 6.83 0.42
N ARG A 201 16.30 6.72 -0.44
CA ARG A 201 17.70 7.00 -0.06
C ARG A 201 17.88 8.46 0.30
N ALA A 202 17.40 9.40 -0.54
CA ALA A 202 17.50 10.82 -0.27
C ALA A 202 16.81 11.23 1.02
N LEU A 203 15.62 10.69 1.29
CA LEU A 203 14.89 10.92 2.54
C LEU A 203 15.68 10.42 3.76
N LYS A 204 16.22 9.21 3.70
CA LYS A 204 17.05 8.64 4.77
C LYS A 204 18.28 9.48 5.06
N ASP A 205 18.98 9.91 4.02
CA ASP A 205 20.23 10.67 4.13
C ASP A 205 19.98 12.12 4.64
N ALA A 206 18.78 12.66 4.41
CA ALA A 206 18.37 14.00 4.87
C ALA A 206 18.05 14.06 6.38
N LEU A 207 17.87 12.91 7.06
CA LEU A 207 17.62 12.81 8.51
C LEU A 207 18.83 12.19 9.25
N PRO A 208 19.88 12.98 9.56
CA PRO A 208 21.13 12.45 10.11
C PRO A 208 21.09 12.15 11.61
N ARG A 209 20.03 12.54 12.35
CA ARG A 209 19.93 12.30 13.80
C ARG A 209 19.65 10.82 14.08
N SER A 210 20.33 10.23 15.04
CA SER A 210 20.23 8.80 15.35
C SER A 210 18.85 8.31 15.84
N GLY A 211 17.97 9.22 16.18
CA GLY A 211 16.60 8.89 16.59
C GLY A 211 15.57 9.08 15.49
N ASP A 212 15.89 9.90 14.49
CA ASP A 212 15.00 10.17 13.38
C ASP A 212 15.04 9.01 12.38
N PHE A 213 13.90 8.65 11.82
CA PHE A 213 13.89 7.65 10.76
C PHE A 213 12.76 7.89 9.76
N VAL A 214 12.95 7.31 8.58
CA VAL A 214 11.95 7.27 7.51
C VAL A 214 11.55 5.82 7.25
N ALA A 215 10.26 5.60 7.04
CA ALA A 215 9.70 4.34 6.61
C ALA A 215 8.85 4.52 5.35
N ARG A 216 8.76 3.48 4.53
CA ARG A 216 7.79 3.42 3.45
C ARG A 216 6.45 2.99 4.04
N TYR A 217 5.43 3.85 3.94
CA TYR A 217 4.12 3.59 4.51
C TYR A 217 3.26 2.71 3.59
N GLY A 218 3.38 2.90 2.28
CA GLY A 218 2.74 2.07 1.24
C GLY A 218 2.75 2.76 -0.12
N GLY A 219 2.84 2.01 -1.22
CA GLY A 219 2.88 2.60 -2.56
C GLY A 219 3.98 3.64 -2.73
N GLU A 220 3.58 4.89 -3.01
CA GLU A 220 4.45 6.08 -3.10
C GLU A 220 4.50 6.92 -1.82
N GLU A 221 3.90 6.43 -0.72
CA GLU A 221 3.81 7.14 0.54
C GLU A 221 4.97 6.78 1.47
N PHE A 222 5.53 7.79 2.11
CA PHE A 222 6.57 7.68 3.12
C PHE A 222 6.14 8.37 4.42
N VAL A 223 6.71 7.94 5.53
CA VAL A 223 6.47 8.55 6.83
C VAL A 223 7.78 8.70 7.59
N ALA A 224 7.97 9.83 8.26
CA ALA A 224 9.09 10.03 9.18
C ALA A 224 8.59 10.18 10.62
N LEU A 225 9.35 9.66 11.58
CA LEU A 225 9.19 9.90 13.00
C LEU A 225 10.41 10.67 13.52
N LEU A 226 10.15 11.74 14.27
CA LEU A 226 11.16 12.68 14.76
C LEU A 226 11.06 12.79 16.29
N PRO A 227 11.74 11.92 17.04
CA PRO A 227 11.81 11.99 18.49
C PRO A 227 12.44 13.31 18.98
N GLY A 228 11.96 13.83 20.13
CA GLY A 228 12.50 15.04 20.72
C GLY A 228 12.37 16.29 19.85
N THR A 229 11.40 16.32 18.92
CA THR A 229 11.26 17.38 17.92
C THR A 229 9.86 18.00 18.02
N GLU A 230 9.81 19.31 18.25
CA GLU A 230 8.59 20.13 18.25
C GLU A 230 8.17 20.49 16.82
N SER A 231 6.98 21.10 16.67
CA SER A 231 6.37 21.45 15.38
C SER A 231 7.28 22.31 14.49
N GLU A 232 7.97 23.30 15.04
CA GLU A 232 8.90 24.17 14.28
C GLU A 232 10.11 23.38 13.74
N GLY A 233 10.68 22.52 14.58
CA GLY A 233 11.76 21.62 14.18
C GLY A 233 11.29 20.59 13.13
N ALA A 234 10.07 20.10 13.25
CA ALA A 234 9.47 19.17 12.30
C ALA A 234 9.21 19.82 10.93
N MET A 235 8.74 21.08 10.91
CA MET A 235 8.61 21.85 9.67
C MET A 235 9.96 22.09 8.99
N THR A 236 11.00 22.40 9.76
CA THR A 236 12.37 22.52 9.25
C THR A 236 12.87 21.20 8.65
N ALA A 237 12.58 20.07 9.31
CA ALA A 237 12.91 18.73 8.78
C ALA A 237 12.11 18.41 7.51
N ALA A 238 10.81 18.74 7.48
CA ALA A 238 9.96 18.55 6.32
C ALA A 238 10.49 19.29 5.09
N GLU A 239 10.91 20.56 5.23
CA GLU A 239 11.51 21.31 4.13
C GLU A 239 12.85 20.71 3.67
N LYS A 240 13.68 20.20 4.57
CA LYS A 240 14.90 19.48 4.18
C LYS A 240 14.60 18.23 3.37
N LEU A 241 13.60 17.44 3.78
CA LEU A 241 13.16 16.25 3.06
C LEU A 241 12.63 16.61 1.67
N ARG A 242 11.79 17.65 1.57
CA ARG A 242 11.25 18.16 0.31
C ARG A 242 12.38 18.54 -0.65
N ILE A 243 13.31 19.39 -0.21
CA ILE A 243 14.44 19.86 -1.00
C ILE A 243 15.36 18.70 -1.40
N ALA A 244 15.60 17.74 -0.51
CA ALA A 244 16.44 16.57 -0.81
C ALA A 244 15.88 15.76 -1.99
N VAL A 245 14.55 15.60 -2.08
CA VAL A 245 13.93 14.89 -3.20
C VAL A 245 13.92 15.74 -4.46
N GLU A 246 13.55 17.01 -4.37
CA GLU A 246 13.58 17.93 -5.53
C GLU A 246 14.99 18.02 -6.15
N SER A 247 16.03 18.03 -5.30
CA SER A 247 17.45 18.08 -5.71
C SER A 247 17.96 16.80 -6.38
N LEU A 248 17.18 15.71 -6.42
CA LEU A 248 17.50 14.53 -7.24
C LEU A 248 17.37 14.81 -8.73
N GLU A 249 16.64 15.87 -9.09
CA GLU A 249 16.37 16.28 -10.47
C GLU A 249 15.90 15.14 -11.38
N ILE A 250 15.16 14.16 -10.82
CA ILE A 250 14.59 13.05 -11.58
C ILE A 250 13.54 13.61 -12.53
N PRO A 251 13.71 13.49 -13.87
CA PRO A 251 12.82 14.12 -14.84
C PRO A 251 11.38 13.58 -14.73
N HIS A 252 10.40 14.49 -14.71
CA HIS A 252 8.98 14.16 -14.74
C HIS A 252 8.21 15.12 -15.67
N GLU A 253 8.39 14.94 -16.98
CA GLU A 253 7.81 15.82 -18.02
C GLU A 253 6.28 15.88 -18.01
N TYR A 254 5.62 14.86 -17.44
CA TYR A 254 4.17 14.75 -17.35
C TYR A 254 3.58 15.29 -16.04
N SER A 255 4.41 15.85 -15.18
CA SER A 255 3.93 16.45 -13.93
C SER A 255 3.45 17.89 -14.19
N PRO A 256 2.23 18.26 -13.78
CA PRO A 256 1.77 19.63 -13.84
C PRO A 256 2.38 20.53 -12.74
N THR A 257 3.11 19.94 -11.79
CA THR A 257 3.67 20.65 -10.63
C THR A 257 5.07 21.19 -10.93
N ALA A 258 5.95 20.32 -11.45
CA ALA A 258 7.34 20.65 -11.78
C ALA A 258 7.84 19.67 -12.85
N GLY A 259 8.90 20.03 -13.58
CA GLY A 259 9.55 19.16 -14.57
C GLY A 259 10.35 17.99 -13.96
N VAL A 260 10.32 17.88 -12.66
CA VAL A 260 11.03 16.84 -11.88
C VAL A 260 10.12 16.23 -10.82
N ILE A 261 10.54 15.11 -10.25
CA ILE A 261 9.88 14.48 -9.10
C ILE A 261 9.94 15.43 -7.90
N THR A 262 8.78 15.63 -7.27
CA THR A 262 8.61 16.45 -6.05
C THR A 262 7.81 15.69 -5.00
N LEU A 263 7.79 16.24 -3.79
CA LEU A 263 7.09 15.68 -2.62
C LEU A 263 6.12 16.70 -2.05
N SER A 264 4.91 16.25 -1.70
CA SER A 264 4.03 16.95 -0.78
C SER A 264 4.15 16.32 0.61
N LEU A 265 4.14 17.15 1.65
CA LEU A 265 4.35 16.73 3.03
C LEU A 265 3.26 17.28 3.96
N GLY A 266 2.83 16.46 4.90
CA GLY A 266 1.94 16.85 5.99
C GLY A 266 2.60 16.55 7.33
N VAL A 267 2.67 17.56 8.20
CA VAL A 267 3.34 17.50 9.50
C VAL A 267 2.31 17.52 10.62
N ALA A 268 2.45 16.63 11.60
CA ALA A 268 1.66 16.60 12.82
C ALA A 268 2.57 16.41 14.06
N SER A 269 2.22 17.11 15.14
CA SER A 269 2.84 16.94 16.46
C SER A 269 1.73 16.76 17.48
N PRO A 270 1.91 15.91 18.51
CA PRO A 270 0.92 15.80 19.59
C PRO A 270 0.83 17.10 20.38
N ASP A 271 -0.27 17.25 21.11
CA ASP A 271 -0.42 18.36 22.04
C ASP A 271 0.68 18.29 23.12
N PRO A 272 1.45 19.37 23.32
CA PRO A 272 2.50 19.41 24.33
C PRO A 272 2.01 19.15 25.77
N GLU A 273 0.73 19.40 26.04
CA GLU A 273 0.16 19.21 27.38
C GLU A 273 -0.30 17.76 27.62
N SER A 274 -0.55 16.97 26.59
CA SER A 274 -1.11 15.63 26.80
C SER A 274 -0.28 14.48 26.27
N PHE A 275 0.44 14.58 25.16
CA PHE A 275 1.17 13.49 24.47
C PHE A 275 0.40 12.16 24.36
N SER A 276 -0.91 12.17 24.65
CA SER A 276 -1.74 10.95 24.75
C SER A 276 -2.41 10.57 23.44
N GLU A 277 -2.19 11.36 22.40
CA GLU A 277 -2.81 11.16 21.09
C GLU A 277 -2.50 9.78 20.51
N SER A 278 -3.51 9.15 19.90
CA SER A 278 -3.33 7.85 19.26
C SER A 278 -2.62 7.99 17.90
N LEU A 279 -1.96 6.92 17.45
CA LEU A 279 -1.37 6.86 16.12
C LEU A 279 -2.40 7.21 15.02
N ASP A 280 -3.61 6.64 15.11
CA ASP A 280 -4.68 6.90 14.13
C ASP A 280 -5.09 8.37 14.07
N SER A 281 -5.11 9.07 15.21
CA SER A 281 -5.42 10.51 15.27
C SER A 281 -4.32 11.34 14.65
N MET A 282 -3.05 11.08 15.00
CA MET A 282 -1.90 11.80 14.41
C MET A 282 -1.80 11.54 12.91
N LEU A 283 -1.99 10.30 12.46
CA LEU A 283 -2.02 9.96 11.03
C LEU A 283 -3.09 10.76 10.29
N LYS A 284 -4.33 10.82 10.82
CA LYS A 284 -5.41 11.61 10.20
C LYS A 284 -5.05 13.08 10.06
N ARG A 285 -4.40 13.67 11.06
CA ARG A 285 -3.95 15.08 11.00
C ARG A 285 -2.83 15.27 9.97
N ALA A 286 -1.85 14.38 9.96
CA ALA A 286 -0.77 14.42 8.98
C ALA A 286 -1.30 14.24 7.55
N ASP A 287 -2.25 13.31 7.33
CA ASP A 287 -2.92 13.11 6.04
C ASP A 287 -3.73 14.33 5.62
N GLN A 288 -4.43 14.97 6.57
CA GLN A 288 -5.17 16.21 6.28
C GLN A 288 -4.22 17.36 5.90
N ALA A 289 -3.08 17.49 6.58
CA ALA A 289 -2.03 18.44 6.23
C ALA A 289 -1.44 18.15 4.85
N LEU A 290 -1.15 16.88 4.55
CA LEU A 290 -0.68 16.43 3.24
C LEU A 290 -1.70 16.73 2.14
N TYR A 291 -2.98 16.51 2.40
CA TYR A 291 -4.05 16.85 1.47
C TYR A 291 -4.09 18.35 1.17
N ILE A 292 -3.90 19.22 2.18
CA ILE A 292 -3.79 20.66 1.99
C ILE A 292 -2.58 21.00 1.11
N SER A 293 -1.40 20.42 1.38
CA SER A 293 -0.20 20.57 0.54
C SER A 293 -0.47 20.23 -0.92
N LYS A 294 -1.14 19.10 -1.18
CA LYS A 294 -1.53 18.68 -2.54
C LYS A 294 -2.52 19.64 -3.20
N ARG A 295 -3.49 20.16 -2.47
CA ARG A 295 -4.50 21.11 -2.99
C ARG A 295 -3.92 22.48 -3.29
N GLU A 296 -2.99 22.97 -2.50
CA GLU A 296 -2.40 24.30 -2.63
C GLU A 296 -1.30 24.39 -3.68
N GLY A 297 -1.09 23.33 -4.48
CA GLY A 297 -0.18 23.34 -5.63
C GLY A 297 1.00 22.38 -5.49
N ARG A 298 0.99 21.48 -4.49
CA ARG A 298 2.03 20.45 -4.28
C ARG A 298 3.40 21.04 -3.99
N ASN A 299 4.44 20.15 -3.93
CA ASN A 299 5.83 20.50 -3.68
C ASN A 299 6.00 21.43 -2.47
N ARG A 300 5.35 21.11 -1.35
CA ARG A 300 5.34 21.90 -0.11
C ARG A 300 5.06 21.09 1.13
N SER A 301 5.31 21.67 2.28
CA SER A 301 4.95 21.14 3.58
C SER A 301 3.86 21.98 4.24
N THR A 302 2.92 21.31 4.92
CA THR A 302 1.85 21.93 5.72
C THR A 302 1.86 21.31 7.12
N PHE A 303 1.67 22.14 8.14
CA PHE A 303 1.51 21.72 9.53
C PHE A 303 0.04 21.87 9.96
N LEU A 304 -0.49 20.85 10.64
CA LEU A 304 -1.74 20.96 11.39
C LEU A 304 -1.46 20.72 12.88
N GLY A 305 -1.76 21.73 13.70
CA GLY A 305 -1.72 21.66 15.16
C GLY A 305 -2.68 20.62 15.75
N SER A 306 -2.77 20.57 17.07
CA SER A 306 -3.77 19.76 17.78
C SER A 306 -5.18 20.10 17.29
N TYR A 307 -6.01 19.06 17.16
CA TYR A 307 -7.36 19.15 16.61
C TYR A 307 -8.22 20.10 17.43
N GLU A 308 -8.48 21.31 16.92
CA GLU A 308 -9.66 22.08 17.34
C GLU A 308 -10.85 21.42 16.64
N ASP A 309 -11.73 20.78 17.41
CA ASP A 309 -12.98 20.21 16.90
C ASP A 309 -13.79 21.34 16.22
N PRO A 310 -14.05 21.29 14.90
CA PRO A 310 -14.80 22.34 14.19
C PRO A 310 -16.22 22.53 14.75
N SER A 311 -16.73 21.59 15.55
CA SER A 311 -18.03 21.68 16.21
C SER A 311 -18.00 22.55 17.49
N ALA A 312 -16.82 22.85 18.06
CA ALA A 312 -16.69 23.70 19.23
C ALA A 312 -16.65 25.21 18.90
N GLY A 313 -16.41 25.59 17.64
CA GLY A 313 -16.31 26.99 17.17
C GLY A 313 -17.65 27.66 16.80
N ALA A 314 -18.77 26.95 16.85
CA ALA A 314 -20.08 27.49 16.43
C ALA A 314 -20.94 28.08 17.55
N ALA A 315 -20.41 28.28 18.77
CA ALA A 315 -21.20 28.69 19.93
C ALA A 315 -20.77 30.04 20.57
N SER A 316 -20.23 30.99 19.83
CA SER A 316 -20.01 32.34 20.33
C SER A 316 -20.04 33.43 19.23
N GLU A 317 -21.12 33.47 18.43
CA GLU A 317 -21.57 34.73 17.84
C GLU A 317 -22.63 35.34 18.80
N GLU A 318 -22.18 36.07 19.80
CA GLU A 318 -23.02 37.00 20.51
C GLU A 318 -23.47 38.11 19.57
N VAL A 319 -24.76 38.05 19.25
CA VAL A 319 -25.47 39.11 18.56
C VAL A 319 -25.45 40.37 19.40
N PHE A 320 -24.60 41.33 19.03
CA PHE A 320 -24.66 42.69 19.58
C PHE A 320 -25.79 43.45 18.88
N SER A 321 -26.94 43.60 19.54
CA SER A 321 -28.00 44.51 19.12
C SER A 321 -27.74 45.93 19.71
N PRO A 322 -27.65 46.97 18.89
CA PRO A 322 -27.61 48.32 19.46
C PRO A 322 -29.01 48.76 19.86
N SER A 323 -29.16 49.07 21.15
CA SER A 323 -30.33 49.72 21.70
C SER A 323 -30.44 51.16 21.14
N SER A 324 -31.61 51.45 20.64
CA SER A 324 -32.08 52.79 20.32
C SER A 324 -32.22 53.67 21.57
N GLU A 325 -31.60 54.85 21.53
CA GLU A 325 -32.15 56.15 21.97
C GLU A 325 -31.55 57.26 21.13
#